data_27d7576a3ec8fa47ea3ee5191a14a74a
#
_entry.id   27d7576a3ec8fa47ea3ee5191a14a74a
#
_cell.length_a   1.000
_cell.length_b   1.000
_cell.length_c   1.000
_cell.angle_alpha   90.00
_cell.angle_beta   90.00
_cell.angle_gamma   90.00
#
_symmetry.space_group_name_H-M   'P 1'
#
loop_
_entity.id
_entity.type
_entity.pdbx_description
1 polymer ?
#
loop_
_entity_poly.entity_id
_entity_poly.type
_entity_poly.pdbx_seq_one_letter_code
_entity_poly.pdbx_strand_id
1 'polypeptide(L)'
;MENNLGREYSSIAITPDLSPENISSYINNLELIRSNAHKVDFLIIRNKSLDRDGYQKLAERIMESLNGKMPCILHFDNLDSFMGMSDLISESYGVHFTSSLLKELKKDYLLKHFEKKKLLGGSCHNEKEISLASNLGLNYCILGPVKDKLIDK
;
A
#
# COMPACT_ATOMS: atom_id res chain seq x y z
N MET A 1 -5.48 -2.63 21.21
CA MET A 1 -5.90 -1.70 20.12
C MET A 1 -6.84 -0.68 20.74
N GLU A 2 -6.37 0.52 20.90
CA GLU A 2 -7.30 1.61 21.22
C GLU A 2 -8.20 1.81 19.99
N ASN A 3 -9.49 1.65 20.20
CA ASN A 3 -10.50 1.96 19.21
C ASN A 3 -10.41 3.44 18.85
N ASN A 4 -9.95 3.75 17.65
CA ASN A 4 -10.04 5.08 17.04
C ASN A 4 -11.52 5.45 16.71
N LEU A 5 -12.43 5.12 17.61
CA LEU A 5 -13.84 5.51 17.55
C LEU A 5 -13.95 7.02 17.80
N GLY A 6 -13.66 7.83 16.78
CA GLY A 6 -13.74 9.27 16.85
C GLY A 6 -12.97 10.03 15.78
N ARG A 7 -12.19 9.34 14.94
CA ARG A 7 -11.55 9.98 13.78
C ARG A 7 -12.42 9.81 12.54
N GLU A 8 -12.81 10.91 11.93
CA GLU A 8 -13.55 10.90 10.67
C GLU A 8 -12.68 10.48 9.46
N TYR A 9 -11.36 10.38 9.62
CA TYR A 9 -10.41 10.05 8.56
C TYR A 9 -9.14 9.38 9.08
N SER A 10 -8.50 8.61 8.21
CA SER A 10 -7.21 7.94 8.46
C SER A 10 -6.08 8.64 7.72
N SER A 11 -4.89 8.63 8.30
CA SER A 11 -3.67 9.14 7.68
C SER A 11 -2.86 8.00 7.08
N ILE A 12 -2.48 8.15 5.81
CA ILE A 12 -1.68 7.17 5.09
C ILE A 12 -0.37 7.82 4.65
N ALA A 13 0.75 7.22 5.04
CA ALA A 13 2.05 7.57 4.50
C ALA A 13 2.42 6.63 3.35
N ILE A 14 3.11 7.16 2.34
CA ILE A 14 3.60 6.39 1.20
C ILE A 14 5.10 6.56 1.13
N THR A 15 5.87 5.47 1.03
CA THR A 15 7.31 5.56 0.88
C THR A 15 7.68 6.23 -0.45
N PRO A 16 8.74 7.03 -0.49
CA PRO A 16 9.29 7.50 -1.77
C PRO A 16 9.93 6.36 -2.55
N ASP A 17 10.16 6.55 -3.84
CA ASP A 17 10.99 5.64 -4.62
C ASP A 17 12.44 5.71 -4.10
N LEU A 18 12.98 4.56 -3.73
CA LEU A 18 14.32 4.44 -3.16
C LEU A 18 15.25 3.78 -4.17
N SER A 19 16.41 4.38 -4.37
CA SER A 19 17.54 3.71 -5.00
C SER A 19 18.29 2.84 -3.99
N PRO A 20 19.06 1.83 -4.42
CA PRO A 20 19.87 1.01 -3.52
C PRO A 20 20.78 1.83 -2.60
N GLU A 21 21.29 2.96 -3.09
CA GLU A 21 22.19 3.85 -2.35
C GLU A 21 21.45 4.61 -1.23
N ASN A 22 20.16 4.85 -1.39
CA ASN A 22 19.34 5.63 -0.45
C ASN A 22 18.64 4.77 0.61
N ILE A 23 18.68 3.44 0.48
CA ILE A 23 17.98 2.55 1.40
C ILE A 23 18.49 2.73 2.83
N SER A 24 19.80 2.79 3.04
CA SER A 24 20.38 2.94 4.37
C SER A 24 20.00 4.27 5.02
N SER A 25 20.01 5.36 4.27
CA SER A 25 19.56 6.66 4.74
C SER A 25 18.07 6.65 5.07
N TYR A 26 17.26 6.02 4.24
CA TYR A 26 15.83 5.90 4.49
C TYR A 26 15.53 5.07 5.74
N ILE A 27 16.24 3.97 5.94
CA ILE A 27 16.06 3.13 7.14
C ILE A 27 16.41 3.91 8.41
N ASN A 28 17.44 4.75 8.38
CA ASN A 28 17.76 5.64 9.50
C ASN A 28 16.61 6.62 9.79
N ASN A 29 15.90 7.09 8.77
CA ASN A 29 14.74 7.95 8.94
C ASN A 29 13.47 7.18 9.39
N LEU A 30 13.45 5.87 9.29
CA LEU A 30 12.33 5.06 9.81
C LEU A 30 12.16 5.17 11.32
N GLU A 31 13.23 5.42 12.06
CA GLU A 31 13.14 5.70 13.50
C GLU A 31 12.28 6.96 13.77
N LEU A 32 12.40 7.96 12.91
CA LEU A 32 11.58 9.17 13.00
C LEU A 32 10.12 8.86 12.70
N ILE A 33 9.85 8.05 11.67
CA ILE A 33 8.50 7.59 11.33
C ILE A 33 7.94 6.77 12.48
N ARG A 34 8.71 5.84 13.03
CA ARG A 34 8.32 4.99 14.16
C ARG A 34 7.99 5.81 15.40
N SER A 35 8.81 6.82 15.72
CA SER A 35 8.58 7.71 16.86
C SER A 35 7.29 8.53 16.72
N ASN A 36 6.82 8.74 15.49
CA ASN A 36 5.61 9.48 15.17
C ASN A 36 4.48 8.58 14.62
N ALA A 37 4.57 7.27 14.83
CA ALA A 37 3.60 6.30 14.29
C ALA A 37 2.15 6.58 14.72
N HIS A 38 1.95 7.22 15.87
CA HIS A 38 0.63 7.65 16.34
C HIS A 38 -0.04 8.72 15.44
N LYS A 39 0.73 9.36 14.56
CA LYS A 39 0.24 10.37 13.60
C LYS A 39 -0.07 9.79 12.23
N VAL A 40 0.30 8.54 11.99
CA VAL A 40 0.11 7.82 10.73
C VAL A 40 -0.56 6.49 11.03
N ASP A 41 -1.67 6.21 10.38
CA ASP A 41 -2.43 4.99 10.62
C ASP A 41 -1.88 3.80 9.80
N PHE A 42 -1.41 4.07 8.59
CA PHE A 42 -0.88 3.05 7.67
C PHE A 42 0.33 3.56 6.90
N LEU A 43 1.23 2.65 6.57
CA LEU A 43 2.36 2.90 5.65
C LEU A 43 2.19 2.03 4.40
N ILE A 44 2.04 2.67 3.23
CA ILE A 44 2.14 1.98 1.95
C ILE A 44 3.61 1.93 1.53
N ILE A 45 4.14 0.73 1.41
CA ILE A 45 5.49 0.49 0.90
C ILE A 45 5.41 0.43 -0.62
N ARG A 46 5.84 1.50 -1.27
CA ARG A 46 5.81 1.67 -2.72
C ARG A 46 7.21 1.93 -3.25
N ASN A 47 7.61 1.22 -4.29
CA ASN A 47 8.82 1.52 -5.03
C ASN A 47 8.67 1.05 -6.48
N LYS A 48 8.79 1.97 -7.42
CA LYS A 48 8.68 1.70 -8.86
C LYS A 48 10.02 1.39 -9.52
N SER A 49 11.12 1.68 -8.85
CA SER A 49 12.47 1.58 -9.40
C SER A 49 13.09 0.20 -9.22
N LEU A 50 12.59 -0.59 -8.27
CA LEU A 50 13.13 -1.90 -7.95
C LEU A 50 12.39 -3.01 -8.71
N ASP A 51 13.14 -4.06 -9.05
CA ASP A 51 12.55 -5.31 -9.49
C ASP A 51 11.84 -6.03 -8.32
N ARG A 52 11.23 -7.17 -8.60
CA ARG A 52 10.49 -7.92 -7.58
C ARG A 52 11.35 -8.29 -6.38
N ASP A 53 12.55 -8.81 -6.62
CA ASP A 53 13.43 -9.26 -5.54
C ASP A 53 13.95 -8.09 -4.71
N GLY A 54 14.29 -6.98 -5.35
CA GLY A 54 14.67 -5.74 -4.68
C GLY A 54 13.55 -5.15 -3.85
N TYR A 55 12.33 -5.15 -4.38
CA TYR A 55 11.15 -4.69 -3.65
C TYR A 55 10.85 -5.57 -2.43
N GLN A 56 10.91 -6.89 -2.60
CA GLN A 56 10.70 -7.83 -1.50
C GLN A 56 11.67 -7.58 -0.36
N LYS A 57 12.97 -7.49 -0.65
CA LYS A 57 14.00 -7.20 0.34
C LYS A 57 13.79 -5.85 1.05
N LEU A 58 13.40 -4.82 0.30
CA LEU A 58 13.08 -3.51 0.87
C LEU A 58 11.89 -3.61 1.83
N ALA A 59 10.81 -4.24 1.40
CA ALA A 59 9.60 -4.38 2.21
C ALA A 59 9.87 -5.19 3.49
N GLU A 60 10.58 -6.29 3.39
CA GLU A 60 11.01 -7.09 4.56
C GLU A 60 11.79 -6.24 5.56
N ARG A 61 12.79 -5.49 5.11
CA ARG A 61 13.59 -4.62 5.99
C ARG A 61 12.77 -3.52 6.66
N ILE A 62 11.83 -2.91 5.94
CA ILE A 62 10.94 -1.89 6.49
C ILE A 62 10.03 -2.51 7.56
N MET A 63 9.41 -3.63 7.26
CA MET A 63 8.49 -4.30 8.18
C MET A 63 9.21 -4.78 9.44
N GLU A 64 10.40 -5.35 9.31
CA GLU A 64 11.25 -5.72 10.44
C GLU A 64 11.63 -4.50 11.31
N SER A 65 12.04 -3.40 10.69
CA SER A 65 12.41 -2.17 11.40
C SER A 65 11.24 -1.57 12.17
N LEU A 66 10.04 -1.63 11.63
CA LEU A 66 8.84 -1.13 12.30
C LEU A 66 8.31 -2.10 13.36
N ASN A 67 8.66 -3.36 13.29
CA ASN A 67 8.37 -4.39 14.31
C ASN A 67 6.90 -4.35 14.78
N GLY A 68 5.95 -4.33 13.86
CA GLY A 68 4.51 -4.31 14.15
C GLY A 68 3.96 -3.01 14.72
N LYS A 69 4.77 -1.97 14.89
CA LYS A 69 4.34 -0.68 15.45
C LYS A 69 3.53 0.17 14.47
N MET A 70 3.64 -0.10 13.20
CA MET A 70 2.88 0.56 12.14
C MET A 70 2.39 -0.48 11.15
N PRO A 71 1.08 -0.51 10.84
CA PRO A 71 0.55 -1.41 9.83
C PRO A 71 1.13 -1.09 8.45
N CYS A 72 1.75 -2.07 7.81
CA CYS A 72 2.36 -1.94 6.49
C CYS A 72 1.47 -2.56 5.42
N ILE A 73 1.28 -1.82 4.35
CA ILE A 73 0.52 -2.21 3.16
C ILE A 73 1.51 -2.34 2.01
N LEU A 74 1.49 -3.49 1.33
CA LEU A 74 2.34 -3.75 0.18
C LEU A 74 1.69 -3.22 -1.10
N HIS A 75 2.46 -2.51 -1.92
CA HIS A 75 1.99 -1.94 -3.18
C HIS A 75 2.41 -2.80 -4.37
N PHE A 76 1.46 -3.16 -5.22
CA PHE A 76 1.70 -3.95 -6.43
C PHE A 76 1.17 -3.25 -7.68
N ASP A 77 1.96 -3.32 -8.75
CA ASP A 77 1.65 -2.78 -10.08
C ASP A 77 1.52 -3.87 -11.16
N ASN A 78 1.87 -5.11 -10.84
CA ASN A 78 1.73 -6.23 -11.75
C ASN A 78 1.35 -7.53 -11.02
N LEU A 79 0.71 -8.42 -11.77
CA LEU A 79 0.14 -9.65 -11.23
C LEU A 79 1.22 -10.64 -10.78
N ASP A 80 2.33 -10.74 -11.53
CA ASP A 80 3.40 -11.70 -11.22
C ASP A 80 4.07 -11.40 -9.88
N SER A 81 4.38 -10.15 -9.61
CA SER A 81 4.92 -9.73 -8.31
C SER A 81 3.93 -10.00 -7.18
N PHE A 82 2.68 -9.69 -7.39
CA PHE A 82 1.62 -9.95 -6.42
C PHE A 82 1.48 -11.44 -6.10
N MET A 83 1.39 -12.28 -7.12
CA MET A 83 1.26 -13.73 -6.93
C MET A 83 2.53 -14.39 -6.38
N GLY A 84 3.69 -13.82 -6.65
CA GLY A 84 4.99 -14.36 -6.23
C GLY A 84 5.39 -14.01 -4.79
N MET A 85 4.62 -13.19 -4.07
CA MET A 85 4.98 -12.67 -2.75
C MET A 85 3.97 -13.05 -1.65
N SER A 86 3.35 -14.22 -1.76
CA SER A 86 2.29 -14.67 -0.85
C SER A 86 2.72 -14.70 0.63
N ASP A 87 3.95 -15.10 0.92
CA ASP A 87 4.45 -15.17 2.29
C ASP A 87 4.56 -13.77 2.92
N LEU A 88 5.15 -12.83 2.19
CA LEU A 88 5.25 -11.45 2.65
C LEU A 88 3.88 -10.79 2.78
N ILE A 89 2.98 -11.06 1.86
CA ILE A 89 1.60 -10.59 1.94
C ILE A 89 0.92 -11.12 3.21
N SER A 90 1.15 -12.37 3.56
CA SER A 90 0.57 -12.96 4.78
C SER A 90 1.02 -12.24 6.06
N GLU A 91 2.24 -11.73 6.10
CA GLU A 91 2.80 -10.97 7.21
C GLU A 91 2.39 -9.49 7.21
N SER A 92 1.96 -8.97 6.07
CA SER A 92 1.54 -7.57 5.93
C SER A 92 0.14 -7.32 6.50
N TYR A 93 -0.17 -6.05 6.72
CA TYR A 93 -1.53 -5.62 7.11
C TYR A 93 -2.50 -5.63 5.92
N GLY A 94 -2.00 -5.38 4.72
CA GLY A 94 -2.84 -5.34 3.52
C GLY A 94 -2.05 -5.15 2.24
N VAL A 95 -2.80 -4.96 1.16
CA VAL A 95 -2.27 -4.81 -0.20
C VAL A 95 -2.94 -3.62 -0.88
N HIS A 96 -2.17 -2.87 -1.63
CA HIS A 96 -2.63 -1.77 -2.46
C HIS A 96 -2.31 -2.04 -3.93
N PHE A 97 -3.31 -1.98 -4.78
CA PHE A 97 -3.19 -2.25 -6.22
C PHE A 97 -3.20 -0.96 -7.03
N THR A 98 -2.36 -0.90 -8.06
CA THR A 98 -2.48 0.17 -9.06
C THR A 98 -3.77 0.04 -9.87
N SER A 99 -4.20 1.12 -10.49
CA SER A 99 -5.41 1.11 -11.35
C SER A 99 -5.28 0.14 -12.53
N SER A 100 -4.09 -0.01 -13.09
CA SER A 100 -3.84 -1.00 -14.15
C SER A 100 -3.98 -2.44 -13.66
N LEU A 101 -3.47 -2.74 -12.47
CA LEU A 101 -3.60 -4.08 -11.89
C LEU A 101 -5.05 -4.40 -11.50
N LEU A 102 -5.82 -3.42 -11.05
CA LEU A 102 -7.25 -3.61 -10.73
C LEU A 102 -8.04 -4.19 -11.91
N LYS A 103 -7.69 -3.83 -13.13
CA LYS A 103 -8.34 -4.31 -14.35
C LYS A 103 -8.06 -5.78 -14.66
N GLU A 104 -6.98 -6.33 -14.13
CA GLU A 104 -6.59 -7.73 -14.30
C GLU A 104 -7.14 -8.64 -13.18
N LEU A 105 -7.53 -8.07 -12.04
CA LEU A 105 -7.99 -8.83 -10.88
C LEU A 105 -9.44 -9.31 -11.04
N LYS A 106 -9.71 -10.47 -10.49
CA LYS A 106 -11.05 -11.06 -10.40
C LYS A 106 -11.48 -11.16 -8.95
N LYS A 107 -12.73 -10.83 -8.68
CA LYS A 107 -13.31 -10.87 -7.33
C LYS A 107 -13.16 -12.25 -6.69
N ASP A 108 -13.42 -13.31 -7.42
CA ASP A 108 -13.32 -14.67 -6.90
C ASP A 108 -11.91 -15.04 -6.47
N TYR A 109 -10.92 -14.54 -7.18
CA TYR A 109 -9.51 -14.71 -6.81
C TYR A 109 -9.21 -14.03 -5.48
N LEU A 110 -9.65 -12.78 -5.32
CA LEU A 110 -9.44 -12.02 -4.08
C LEU A 110 -10.15 -12.67 -2.89
N LEU A 111 -11.38 -13.11 -3.07
CA LEU A 111 -12.13 -13.81 -2.02
C LEU A 111 -11.50 -15.13 -1.61
N LYS A 112 -10.90 -15.84 -2.56
CA LYS A 112 -10.25 -17.13 -2.32
C LYS A 112 -8.91 -17.00 -1.61
N HIS A 113 -8.13 -15.96 -1.93
CA HIS A 113 -6.76 -15.80 -1.46
C HIS A 113 -6.62 -14.87 -0.26
N PHE A 114 -7.58 -13.98 -0.05
CA PHE A 114 -7.60 -13.09 1.10
C PHE A 114 -8.78 -13.43 2.01
N GLU A 115 -8.46 -14.01 3.15
CA GLU A 115 -9.43 -14.03 4.23
C GLU A 115 -9.79 -12.59 4.63
N LYS A 116 -10.97 -12.39 5.19
CA LYS A 116 -11.56 -11.08 5.57
C LYS A 116 -10.69 -10.16 6.44
N LYS A 117 -9.48 -10.60 6.77
CA LYS A 117 -8.56 -9.90 7.69
C LYS A 117 -7.55 -8.98 7.01
N LYS A 118 -7.40 -9.04 5.68
CA LYS A 118 -6.45 -8.19 4.96
C LYS A 118 -7.15 -6.94 4.45
N LEU A 119 -6.50 -5.80 4.67
CA LEU A 119 -6.96 -4.54 4.10
C LEU A 119 -6.58 -4.51 2.61
N LEU A 120 -7.56 -4.36 1.75
CA LEU A 120 -7.35 -4.26 0.30
C LEU A 120 -7.70 -2.87 -0.18
N GLY A 121 -6.79 -2.25 -0.89
CA GLY A 121 -6.98 -0.92 -1.45
C GLY A 121 -6.53 -0.79 -2.89
N GLY A 122 -6.86 0.30 -3.53
CA GLY A 122 -6.48 0.55 -4.91
C GLY A 122 -6.38 2.03 -5.24
N SER A 123 -5.54 2.33 -6.25
CA SER A 123 -5.45 3.65 -6.83
C SER A 123 -6.51 3.79 -7.94
N CYS A 124 -7.26 4.87 -7.90
CA CYS A 124 -8.31 5.18 -8.86
C CYS A 124 -8.14 6.60 -9.41
N HIS A 125 -8.47 6.82 -10.68
CA HIS A 125 -8.33 8.12 -11.34
C HIS A 125 -9.66 8.66 -11.88
N ASN A 126 -10.70 7.83 -11.88
CA ASN A 126 -12.02 8.17 -12.41
C ASN A 126 -13.11 7.28 -11.80
N GLU A 127 -14.36 7.61 -12.09
CA GLU A 127 -15.53 6.89 -11.58
C GLU A 127 -15.59 5.41 -11.99
N LYS A 128 -15.11 5.08 -13.17
CA LYS A 128 -15.09 3.68 -13.64
C LYS A 128 -14.16 2.83 -12.80
N GLU A 129 -12.99 3.36 -12.44
CA GLU A 129 -12.01 2.67 -11.60
C GLU A 129 -12.51 2.57 -10.15
N ILE A 130 -13.19 3.58 -9.64
CA ILE A 130 -13.85 3.51 -8.32
C ILE A 130 -14.93 2.42 -8.30
N SER A 131 -15.76 2.36 -9.34
CA SER A 131 -16.77 1.30 -9.48
C SER A 131 -16.15 -0.09 -9.56
N LEU A 132 -15.06 -0.23 -10.29
CA LEU A 132 -14.30 -1.48 -10.36
C LEU A 132 -13.74 -1.89 -9.01
N ALA A 133 -13.13 -0.98 -8.27
CA ALA A 133 -12.62 -1.22 -6.92
C ALA A 133 -13.75 -1.67 -5.97
N SER A 134 -14.90 -1.01 -6.03
CA SER A 134 -16.08 -1.40 -5.25
C SER A 134 -16.58 -2.81 -5.61
N ASN A 135 -16.67 -3.12 -6.90
CA ASN A 135 -17.11 -4.43 -7.37
C ASN A 135 -16.13 -5.55 -6.99
N LEU A 136 -14.85 -5.26 -6.91
CA LEU A 136 -13.83 -6.19 -6.42
C LEU A 136 -13.88 -6.38 -4.90
N GLY A 137 -14.63 -5.55 -4.19
CA GLY A 137 -14.75 -5.63 -2.73
C GLY A 137 -13.59 -5.02 -1.98
N LEU A 138 -12.89 -4.02 -2.56
CA LEU A 138 -11.81 -3.31 -1.87
C LEU A 138 -12.34 -2.50 -0.70
N ASN A 139 -11.54 -2.39 0.35
CA ASN A 139 -11.90 -1.65 1.56
C ASN A 139 -11.78 -0.13 1.40
N TYR A 140 -10.86 0.32 0.52
CA TYR A 140 -10.63 1.74 0.26
C TYR A 140 -10.08 1.96 -1.15
N CYS A 141 -10.17 3.18 -1.63
CA CYS A 141 -9.41 3.63 -2.79
C CYS A 141 -8.77 5.00 -2.53
N ILE A 142 -7.64 5.23 -3.18
CA ILE A 142 -6.98 6.53 -3.22
C ILE A 142 -7.29 7.14 -4.57
N LEU A 143 -8.01 8.26 -4.57
CA LEU A 143 -8.33 9.00 -5.77
C LEU A 143 -7.24 10.04 -6.03
N GLY A 144 -6.65 10.00 -7.20
CA GLY A 144 -5.64 10.97 -7.61
C GLY A 144 -5.25 10.90 -9.07
N PRO A 145 -4.69 11.98 -9.60
CA PRO A 145 -4.50 13.26 -8.93
C PRO A 145 -5.83 14.03 -8.77
N VAL A 146 -6.00 14.65 -7.62
CA VAL A 146 -7.12 15.58 -7.35
C VAL A 146 -6.81 16.98 -7.88
N LYS A 147 -5.73 17.09 -8.66
CA LYS A 147 -5.31 18.35 -9.22
C LYS A 147 -6.31 18.78 -10.29
N ASP A 148 -6.94 19.90 -10.03
CA ASP A 148 -7.79 20.53 -11.01
C ASP A 148 -6.94 20.97 -12.20
N LYS A 149 -7.24 20.43 -13.37
CA LYS A 149 -6.57 20.81 -14.63
C LYS A 149 -6.79 22.29 -14.99
N LEU A 150 -7.56 23.02 -14.21
CA LEU A 150 -7.85 24.44 -14.40
C LEU A 150 -6.72 25.36 -13.93
N ILE A 151 -5.68 24.85 -13.27
CA ILE A 151 -4.56 25.67 -12.79
C ILE A 151 -3.48 25.88 -13.87
N ASP A 152 -3.52 25.14 -14.96
CA ASP A 152 -2.60 25.26 -16.11
C ASP A 152 -3.13 26.15 -17.25
N LYS A 153 -3.98 27.08 -16.92
CA LYS A 153 -4.42 28.11 -17.90
C LYS A 153 -3.84 29.46 -17.57
#